data_d3ed2de61b4aa72edc83fdeee0a34ca1
#
_entry.id   d3ed2de61b4aa72edc83fdeee0a34ca1
#
_cell.length_a   1.000
_cell.length_b   1.000
_cell.length_c   1.000
_cell.angle_alpha   90.00
_cell.angle_beta   90.00
_cell.angle_gamma   90.00
#
_symmetry.space_group_name_H-M   'P 1'
#
loop_
_entity.id
_entity.type
_entity.pdbx_description
1 polymer ?
#
loop_
_entity_poly.entity_id
_entity_poly.type
_entity_poly.pdbx_seq_one_letter_code
_entity_poly.pdbx_strand_id
1 'polypeptide(L)'
;MQVPLQQRLPRQGVGGDRVLVTGSSGHLGTHFCRALTHLGFSVRPFDLRGTGAASGDVRDLAAVSRAVQGVAGIIHLAAVSRVDDAERDPDLCHAVNVLGTAHVVQAARLQSPSPWVLFVSSREVLGHVPSTMPATELSLPAPLNTYARSKHDGEQLVQGARREGLRACIVRLSNVFGSPLDRPERVIPTFVRQAIAGQPLVVRGPRRAFDFVHVDDVSAALAQVADALHRGRQMPEILHVVSGESWPLGELAAQVVATARSPSAIVADTAEGHEIEGFHGSHDLATRILGWRPQVSLVAGLRHLVTDPYQPPTVQGQL
;
A
#
# COMPACT_ATOMS: atom_id res chain seq x y z
N MET A 1 28.71 -0.59 1.16
CA MET A 1 28.68 -0.97 -0.27
C MET A 1 27.42 -1.80 -0.50
N GLN A 2 26.34 -1.21 -1.01
CA GLN A 2 25.09 -1.91 -1.31
C GLN A 2 25.21 -2.56 -2.69
N VAL A 3 25.03 -3.88 -2.75
CA VAL A 3 24.93 -4.61 -4.02
C VAL A 3 23.58 -4.24 -4.64
N PRO A 4 23.53 -3.71 -5.89
CA PRO A 4 22.27 -3.42 -6.57
C PRO A 4 21.39 -4.68 -6.63
N LEU A 5 20.06 -4.52 -6.57
CA LEU A 5 19.08 -5.62 -6.61
C LEU A 5 19.29 -6.58 -7.81
N GLN A 6 19.92 -6.11 -8.89
CA GLN A 6 20.19 -6.87 -10.12
C GLN A 6 21.32 -7.91 -10.03
N GLN A 7 22.11 -7.97 -8.94
CA GLN A 7 23.28 -8.87 -8.81
C GLN A 7 23.13 -9.94 -7.72
N ARG A 8 21.93 -10.17 -7.18
CA ARG A 8 21.74 -11.25 -6.21
C ARG A 8 21.51 -12.56 -6.94
N LEU A 9 22.42 -13.53 -6.71
CA LEU A 9 22.34 -14.90 -7.21
C LEU A 9 20.98 -15.54 -6.87
N PRO A 10 20.45 -16.46 -7.74
CA PRO A 10 19.21 -17.17 -7.46
C PRO A 10 19.29 -17.90 -6.11
N ARG A 11 18.20 -17.85 -5.39
CA ARG A 11 18.08 -18.39 -4.03
C ARG A 11 18.19 -19.91 -4.05
N GLN A 12 19.09 -20.45 -3.26
CA GLN A 12 19.01 -21.83 -2.77
C GLN A 12 18.42 -21.77 -1.37
N GLY A 13 17.09 -21.85 -1.25
CA GLY A 13 16.37 -21.75 0.01
C GLY A 13 15.94 -23.11 0.53
N VAL A 14 16.19 -23.36 1.81
CA VAL A 14 15.59 -24.44 2.58
C VAL A 14 14.14 -24.06 2.91
N GLY A 15 13.18 -24.61 2.16
CA GLY A 15 11.76 -24.26 2.24
C GLY A 15 11.30 -23.46 1.03
N GLY A 16 10.26 -23.91 0.33
CA GLY A 16 9.84 -23.39 -0.98
C GLY A 16 9.69 -21.88 -1.03
N ASP A 17 10.11 -21.23 -2.14
CA ASP A 17 10.06 -19.77 -2.35
C ASP A 17 8.65 -19.26 -2.73
N ARG A 18 7.63 -20.09 -2.53
CA ARG A 18 6.25 -19.72 -2.90
C ARG A 18 5.62 -18.81 -1.87
N VAL A 19 5.07 -17.71 -2.33
CA VAL A 19 4.37 -16.74 -1.49
C VAL A 19 2.97 -16.46 -2.02
N LEU A 20 1.99 -16.39 -1.11
CA LEU A 20 0.63 -15.98 -1.43
C LEU A 20 0.54 -14.45 -1.40
N VAL A 21 -0.05 -13.85 -2.44
CA VAL A 21 -0.35 -12.41 -2.47
C VAL A 21 -1.85 -12.22 -2.61
N THR A 22 -2.52 -11.81 -1.54
CA THR A 22 -3.93 -11.43 -1.60
C THR A 22 -4.07 -9.99 -2.11
N GLY A 23 -5.11 -9.69 -2.89
CA GLY A 23 -5.22 -8.39 -3.53
C GLY A 23 -4.23 -8.20 -4.69
N SER A 24 -3.81 -9.30 -5.30
CA SER A 24 -2.75 -9.34 -6.33
C SER A 24 -3.09 -8.59 -7.63
N SER A 25 -4.38 -8.43 -7.96
CA SER A 25 -4.84 -7.69 -9.13
C SER A 25 -5.09 -6.19 -8.83
N GLY A 26 -4.83 -5.76 -7.60
CA GLY A 26 -4.92 -4.36 -7.20
C GLY A 26 -3.77 -3.52 -7.78
N HIS A 27 -3.92 -2.20 -7.69
CA HIS A 27 -2.90 -1.22 -8.07
C HIS A 27 -1.51 -1.56 -7.49
N LEU A 28 -1.38 -1.70 -6.18
CA LEU A 28 -0.12 -2.09 -5.55
C LEU A 28 0.24 -3.56 -5.82
N GLY A 29 -0.76 -4.46 -5.79
CA GLY A 29 -0.56 -5.89 -5.95
C GLY A 29 0.13 -6.27 -7.26
N THR A 30 -0.28 -5.65 -8.38
CA THR A 30 0.30 -5.89 -9.69
C THR A 30 1.78 -5.50 -9.76
N HIS A 31 2.15 -4.32 -9.23
CA HIS A 31 3.55 -3.87 -9.16
C HIS A 31 4.37 -4.76 -8.25
N PHE A 32 3.82 -5.08 -7.08
CA PHE A 32 4.54 -5.85 -6.08
C PHE A 32 4.75 -7.32 -6.49
N CYS A 33 3.79 -7.95 -7.15
CA CYS A 33 3.98 -9.31 -7.70
C CYS A 33 5.17 -9.38 -8.67
N ARG A 34 5.36 -8.35 -9.51
CA ARG A 34 6.53 -8.25 -10.41
C ARG A 34 7.83 -8.14 -9.60
N ALA A 35 7.87 -7.25 -8.59
CA ALA A 35 9.06 -7.09 -7.75
C ALA A 35 9.45 -8.39 -7.02
N LEU A 36 8.47 -9.14 -6.50
CA LEU A 36 8.70 -10.45 -5.88
C LEU A 36 9.27 -11.48 -6.87
N THR A 37 8.71 -11.53 -8.08
CA THR A 37 9.20 -12.44 -9.13
C THR A 37 10.65 -12.12 -9.52
N HIS A 38 11.00 -10.84 -9.64
CA HIS A 38 12.39 -10.42 -9.89
C HIS A 38 13.33 -10.80 -8.75
N LEU A 39 12.85 -10.91 -7.52
CA LEU A 39 13.62 -11.41 -6.38
C LEU A 39 13.66 -12.94 -6.31
N GLY A 40 13.05 -13.65 -7.25
CA GLY A 40 13.05 -15.12 -7.33
C GLY A 40 11.98 -15.80 -6.50
N PHE A 41 10.96 -15.08 -5.99
CA PHE A 41 9.81 -15.71 -5.38
C PHE A 41 8.86 -16.30 -6.43
N SER A 42 8.29 -17.47 -6.13
CA SER A 42 7.16 -18.03 -6.85
C SER A 42 5.88 -17.43 -6.29
N VAL A 43 5.25 -16.52 -7.01
CA VAL A 43 4.03 -15.84 -6.56
C VAL A 43 2.80 -16.69 -6.82
N ARG A 44 1.99 -16.92 -5.77
CA ARG A 44 0.61 -17.42 -5.88
C ARG A 44 -0.32 -16.22 -5.76
N PRO A 45 -0.92 -15.74 -6.86
CA PRO A 45 -1.88 -14.64 -6.80
C PRO A 45 -3.20 -15.12 -6.18
N PHE A 46 -3.90 -14.21 -5.47
CA PHE A 46 -5.22 -14.44 -4.89
C PHE A 46 -5.99 -13.12 -4.85
N ASP A 47 -7.02 -13.02 -5.67
CA ASP A 47 -7.79 -11.78 -5.82
C ASP A 47 -9.23 -12.10 -6.23
N LEU A 48 -10.19 -11.27 -5.77
CA LEU A 48 -11.59 -11.40 -6.16
C LEU A 48 -11.78 -11.24 -7.69
N ARG A 49 -10.93 -10.43 -8.33
CA ARG A 49 -10.92 -10.19 -9.78
C ARG A 49 -9.98 -11.15 -10.54
N GLY A 50 -9.39 -12.10 -9.83
CA GLY A 50 -8.54 -13.12 -10.43
C GLY A 50 -9.36 -14.10 -11.30
N THR A 51 -8.66 -14.84 -12.16
CA THR A 51 -9.27 -15.91 -12.97
C THR A 51 -8.65 -17.26 -12.66
N GLY A 52 -9.42 -18.33 -12.75
CA GLY A 52 -8.95 -19.69 -12.48
C GLY A 52 -8.36 -19.83 -11.07
N ALA A 53 -7.14 -20.34 -10.95
CA ALA A 53 -6.46 -20.57 -9.67
C ALA A 53 -6.08 -19.28 -8.90
N ALA A 54 -6.11 -18.11 -9.58
CA ALA A 54 -5.87 -16.81 -8.96
C ALA A 54 -7.14 -16.18 -8.38
N SER A 55 -8.32 -16.73 -8.66
CA SER A 55 -9.60 -16.24 -8.15
C SER A 55 -9.80 -16.67 -6.69
N GLY A 56 -10.14 -15.71 -5.83
CA GLY A 56 -10.48 -16.01 -4.44
C GLY A 56 -10.90 -14.78 -3.65
N ASP A 57 -11.77 -15.02 -2.68
CA ASP A 57 -12.28 -14.02 -1.77
C ASP A 57 -11.70 -14.24 -0.37
N VAL A 58 -11.12 -13.21 0.23
CA VAL A 58 -10.58 -13.27 1.60
C VAL A 58 -11.67 -13.49 2.65
N ARG A 59 -12.93 -13.23 2.31
CA ARG A 59 -14.10 -13.49 3.17
C ARG A 59 -14.44 -14.98 3.25
N ASP A 60 -13.96 -15.80 2.31
CA ASP A 60 -14.13 -17.25 2.31
C ASP A 60 -12.91 -17.91 3.00
N LEU A 61 -13.08 -18.30 4.27
CA LEU A 61 -12.04 -18.97 5.05
C LEU A 61 -11.55 -20.27 4.36
N ALA A 62 -12.44 -21.02 3.71
CA ALA A 62 -12.06 -22.27 3.05
C ALA A 62 -11.18 -21.99 1.80
N ALA A 63 -11.50 -20.94 1.02
CA ALA A 63 -10.67 -20.50 -0.09
C ALA A 63 -9.30 -20.01 0.37
N VAL A 64 -9.26 -19.19 1.43
CA VAL A 64 -8.00 -18.72 2.05
C VAL A 64 -7.19 -19.90 2.56
N SER A 65 -7.80 -20.85 3.27
CA SER A 65 -7.12 -22.04 3.81
C SER A 65 -6.51 -22.91 2.71
N ARG A 66 -7.20 -23.08 1.58
CA ARG A 66 -6.62 -23.78 0.40
C ARG A 66 -5.46 -22.98 -0.21
N ALA A 67 -5.59 -21.65 -0.33
CA ALA A 67 -4.57 -20.80 -0.92
C ALA A 67 -3.29 -20.74 -0.09
N VAL A 68 -3.36 -20.87 1.22
CA VAL A 68 -2.21 -20.83 2.14
C VAL A 68 -1.40 -22.12 2.14
N GLN A 69 -1.96 -23.25 1.64
CA GLN A 69 -1.25 -24.54 1.66
C GLN A 69 0.07 -24.49 0.88
N GLY A 70 1.16 -24.89 1.52
CA GLY A 70 2.49 -25.03 0.91
C GLY A 70 3.13 -23.70 0.49
N VAL A 71 2.74 -22.56 1.08
CA VAL A 71 3.42 -21.30 0.90
C VAL A 71 4.36 -21.00 2.07
N ALA A 72 5.50 -20.38 1.79
CA ALA A 72 6.46 -19.96 2.80
C ALA A 72 6.05 -18.65 3.49
N GLY A 73 5.24 -17.83 2.81
CA GLY A 73 4.79 -16.55 3.32
C GLY A 73 3.52 -16.04 2.67
N ILE A 74 2.88 -15.11 3.35
CA ILE A 74 1.65 -14.47 2.93
C ILE A 74 1.85 -12.96 2.92
N ILE A 75 1.51 -12.32 1.81
CA ILE A 75 1.47 -10.86 1.69
C ILE A 75 0.00 -10.48 1.56
N HIS A 76 -0.52 -9.78 2.57
CA HIS A 76 -1.93 -9.44 2.65
C HIS A 76 -2.15 -7.99 2.24
N LEU A 77 -2.58 -7.79 0.95
CA LEU A 77 -2.91 -6.49 0.35
C LEU A 77 -4.42 -6.33 0.13
N ALA A 78 -5.20 -7.43 0.13
CA ALA A 78 -6.63 -7.37 -0.13
C ALA A 78 -7.34 -6.47 0.89
N ALA A 79 -8.05 -5.48 0.40
CA ALA A 79 -8.79 -4.54 1.23
C ALA A 79 -9.81 -3.73 0.41
N VAL A 80 -10.89 -3.29 1.05
CA VAL A 80 -11.59 -2.06 0.67
C VAL A 80 -10.63 -0.93 1.04
N SER A 81 -10.05 -0.24 0.05
CA SER A 81 -8.87 0.62 0.22
C SER A 81 -9.16 2.12 0.08
N ARG A 82 -10.43 2.51 0.01
CA ARG A 82 -10.86 3.92 -0.04
C ARG A 82 -11.74 4.25 1.16
N VAL A 83 -11.54 5.46 1.69
CA VAL A 83 -12.38 6.00 2.77
C VAL A 83 -13.83 6.08 2.30
N ASP A 84 -14.10 6.66 1.11
CA ASP A 84 -15.46 6.81 0.57
C ASP A 84 -16.18 5.47 0.36
N ASP A 85 -15.46 4.43 -0.12
CA ASP A 85 -16.05 3.11 -0.31
C ASP A 85 -16.36 2.44 1.05
N ALA A 86 -15.47 2.63 2.02
CA ALA A 86 -15.65 2.12 3.39
C ALA A 86 -16.78 2.83 4.15
N GLU A 87 -16.95 4.14 3.94
CA GLU A 87 -18.07 4.89 4.54
C GLU A 87 -19.41 4.56 3.87
N ARG A 88 -19.39 4.26 2.56
CA ARG A 88 -20.60 3.87 1.83
C ARG A 88 -21.09 2.47 2.20
N ASP A 89 -20.17 1.55 2.47
CA ASP A 89 -20.48 0.16 2.85
C ASP A 89 -19.54 -0.30 3.98
N PRO A 90 -19.84 0.10 5.23
CA PRO A 90 -19.05 -0.26 6.41
C PRO A 90 -19.02 -1.78 6.66
N ASP A 91 -20.11 -2.48 6.36
CA ASP A 91 -20.21 -3.93 6.57
C ASP A 91 -19.29 -4.68 5.61
N LEU A 92 -19.27 -4.29 4.34
CA LEU A 92 -18.32 -4.84 3.37
C LEU A 92 -16.87 -4.51 3.78
N CYS A 93 -16.61 -3.29 4.22
CA CYS A 93 -15.28 -2.90 4.69
C CYS A 93 -14.84 -3.78 5.87
N HIS A 94 -15.69 -4.00 6.86
CA HIS A 94 -15.41 -4.89 7.99
C HIS A 94 -15.21 -6.32 7.52
N ALA A 95 -16.09 -6.86 6.69
CA ALA A 95 -16.00 -8.24 6.19
C ALA A 95 -14.68 -8.50 5.43
N VAL A 96 -14.24 -7.55 4.59
CA VAL A 96 -13.01 -7.70 3.80
C VAL A 96 -11.77 -7.41 4.65
N ASN A 97 -11.74 -6.26 5.35
CA ASN A 97 -10.51 -5.77 5.98
C ASN A 97 -10.26 -6.42 7.34
N VAL A 98 -11.30 -6.72 8.11
CA VAL A 98 -11.15 -7.28 9.46
C VAL A 98 -11.32 -8.79 9.42
N LEU A 99 -12.48 -9.31 8.97
CA LEU A 99 -12.70 -10.75 8.92
C LEU A 99 -11.78 -11.44 7.91
N GLY A 100 -11.53 -10.81 6.74
CA GLY A 100 -10.57 -11.31 5.76
C GLY A 100 -9.15 -11.41 6.34
N THR A 101 -8.71 -10.42 7.13
CA THR A 101 -7.43 -10.47 7.84
C THR A 101 -7.42 -11.58 8.90
N ALA A 102 -8.51 -11.75 9.65
CA ALA A 102 -8.65 -12.83 10.62
C ALA A 102 -8.53 -14.22 9.94
N HIS A 103 -9.17 -14.41 8.78
CA HIS A 103 -9.06 -15.65 8.00
C HIS A 103 -7.62 -15.94 7.55
N VAL A 104 -6.90 -14.90 7.07
CA VAL A 104 -5.50 -15.04 6.66
C VAL A 104 -4.62 -15.44 7.85
N VAL A 105 -4.77 -14.77 8.99
CA VAL A 105 -4.03 -15.07 10.22
C VAL A 105 -4.35 -16.48 10.73
N GLN A 106 -5.63 -16.84 10.78
CA GLN A 106 -6.07 -18.17 11.20
C GLN A 106 -5.50 -19.26 10.28
N ALA A 107 -5.63 -19.09 8.96
CA ALA A 107 -5.12 -20.05 7.99
C ALA A 107 -3.59 -20.20 8.08
N ALA A 108 -2.85 -19.11 8.31
CA ALA A 108 -1.41 -19.15 8.51
C ALA A 108 -1.02 -19.97 9.75
N ARG A 109 -1.70 -19.75 10.87
CA ARG A 109 -1.41 -20.44 12.15
C ARG A 109 -1.70 -21.94 12.12
N LEU A 110 -2.63 -22.37 11.28
CA LEU A 110 -2.98 -23.80 11.12
C LEU A 110 -1.98 -24.57 10.25
N GLN A 111 -1.02 -23.90 9.59
CA GLN A 111 0.02 -24.57 8.81
C GLN A 111 1.21 -24.99 9.70
N SER A 112 1.88 -26.09 9.33
CA SER A 112 3.14 -26.52 9.94
C SER A 112 4.14 -26.87 8.81
N PRO A 113 5.23 -26.11 8.66
CA PRO A 113 5.55 -24.86 9.38
C PRO A 113 4.60 -23.70 9.02
N SER A 114 4.38 -22.81 9.99
CA SER A 114 3.55 -21.63 9.78
C SER A 114 4.25 -20.63 8.84
N PRO A 115 3.60 -20.18 7.75
CA PRO A 115 4.14 -19.15 6.89
C PRO A 115 4.26 -17.80 7.64
N TRP A 116 5.24 -16.99 7.25
CA TRP A 116 5.31 -15.60 7.73
C TRP A 116 4.21 -14.75 7.08
N VAL A 117 3.85 -13.64 7.75
CA VAL A 117 2.81 -12.72 7.27
C VAL A 117 3.35 -11.30 7.16
N LEU A 118 3.21 -10.70 5.98
CA LEU A 118 3.38 -9.28 5.74
C LEU A 118 2.00 -8.65 5.56
N PHE A 119 1.57 -7.84 6.53
CA PHE A 119 0.30 -7.13 6.49
C PHE A 119 0.50 -5.68 6.07
N VAL A 120 -0.17 -5.26 5.00
CA VAL A 120 -0.09 -3.88 4.53
C VAL A 120 -1.23 -3.06 5.10
N SER A 121 -0.87 -2.13 5.96
CA SER A 121 -1.72 -1.16 6.62
C SER A 121 -1.59 0.22 5.97
N SER A 122 -2.06 1.26 6.63
CA SER A 122 -2.14 2.62 6.11
C SER A 122 -1.76 3.65 7.16
N ARG A 123 -1.24 4.79 6.73
CA ARG A 123 -1.08 5.99 7.55
C ARG A 123 -2.40 6.48 8.18
N GLU A 124 -3.54 6.13 7.57
CA GLU A 124 -4.88 6.52 8.05
C GLU A 124 -5.15 6.06 9.50
N VAL A 125 -4.49 4.98 9.96
CA VAL A 125 -4.61 4.52 11.34
C VAL A 125 -4.10 5.53 12.37
N LEU A 126 -3.25 6.49 11.95
CA LEU A 126 -2.69 7.52 12.82
C LEU A 126 -3.56 8.78 12.90
N GLY A 127 -4.59 8.89 12.06
CA GLY A 127 -5.47 10.04 12.02
C GLY A 127 -4.75 11.33 11.61
N HIS A 128 -5.00 12.39 12.36
CA HIS A 128 -4.36 13.68 12.13
C HIS A 128 -2.94 13.70 12.69
N VAL A 129 -1.97 13.99 11.83
CA VAL A 129 -0.55 14.15 12.20
C VAL A 129 -0.09 15.55 11.79
N PRO A 130 0.30 16.40 12.72
CA PRO A 130 0.80 17.74 12.41
C PRO A 130 2.02 17.68 11.48
N SER A 131 2.07 18.57 10.49
CA SER A 131 3.21 18.65 9.54
C SER A 131 4.54 19.03 10.19
N THR A 132 4.49 19.58 11.41
CA THR A 132 5.68 20.03 12.16
C THR A 132 6.50 18.91 12.79
N MET A 133 5.91 17.72 12.95
CA MET A 133 6.58 16.57 13.55
C MET A 133 6.18 15.28 12.82
N PRO A 134 7.15 14.58 12.19
CA PRO A 134 6.82 13.36 11.45
C PRO A 134 6.34 12.25 12.38
N ALA A 135 5.29 11.55 11.97
CA ALA A 135 4.83 10.34 12.64
C ALA A 135 5.89 9.24 12.53
N THR A 136 6.14 8.55 13.64
CA THR A 136 7.00 7.37 13.71
C THR A 136 6.16 6.13 14.04
N GLU A 137 6.78 4.97 14.04
CA GLU A 137 6.13 3.71 14.43
C GLU A 137 5.68 3.70 15.91
N LEU A 138 6.18 4.63 16.71
CA LEU A 138 5.77 4.83 18.11
C LEU A 138 4.54 5.75 18.25
N SER A 139 4.11 6.41 17.17
CA SER A 139 2.93 7.26 17.19
C SER A 139 1.67 6.42 17.45
N LEU A 140 0.85 6.88 18.39
CA LEU A 140 -0.36 6.16 18.81
C LEU A 140 -1.43 6.20 17.69
N PRO A 141 -2.12 5.09 17.45
CA PRO A 141 -3.26 5.07 16.55
C PRO A 141 -4.40 5.99 17.02
N ALA A 142 -4.97 6.74 16.09
CA ALA A 142 -6.14 7.61 16.30
C ALA A 142 -7.05 7.58 15.05
N PRO A 143 -7.62 6.42 14.66
CA PRO A 143 -8.34 6.25 13.41
C PRO A 143 -9.62 7.08 13.38
N LEU A 144 -9.81 7.93 12.36
CA LEU A 144 -10.90 8.90 12.27
C LEU A 144 -12.08 8.42 11.41
N ASN A 145 -11.87 7.45 10.51
CA ASN A 145 -12.86 6.97 9.56
C ASN A 145 -12.98 5.45 9.59
N THR A 146 -14.00 4.90 8.92
CA THR A 146 -14.29 3.46 8.87
C THR A 146 -13.13 2.65 8.28
N TYR A 147 -12.51 3.15 7.20
CA TYR A 147 -11.33 2.50 6.62
C TYR A 147 -10.17 2.45 7.62
N ALA A 148 -9.87 3.58 8.26
CA ALA A 148 -8.78 3.66 9.25
C ALA A 148 -9.01 2.71 10.43
N ARG A 149 -10.24 2.65 10.96
CA ARG A 149 -10.63 1.71 12.02
C ARG A 149 -10.44 0.28 11.58
N SER A 150 -10.92 -0.10 10.39
CA SER A 150 -10.78 -1.46 9.87
C SER A 150 -9.32 -1.88 9.68
N LYS A 151 -8.43 -0.96 9.26
CA LYS A 151 -6.99 -1.24 9.15
C LYS A 151 -6.35 -1.39 10.53
N HIS A 152 -6.73 -0.55 11.49
CA HIS A 152 -6.27 -0.67 12.88
C HIS A 152 -6.69 -2.00 13.51
N ASP A 153 -7.95 -2.43 13.34
CA ASP A 153 -8.42 -3.73 13.82
C ASP A 153 -7.63 -4.89 13.18
N GLY A 154 -7.32 -4.79 11.88
CA GLY A 154 -6.44 -5.73 11.19
C GLY A 154 -5.03 -5.75 11.77
N GLU A 155 -4.45 -4.59 12.13
CA GLU A 155 -3.16 -4.53 12.84
C GLU A 155 -3.23 -5.27 14.17
N GLN A 156 -4.29 -5.08 14.96
CA GLN A 156 -4.49 -5.75 16.25
C GLN A 156 -4.54 -7.27 16.12
N LEU A 157 -5.21 -7.80 15.09
CA LEU A 157 -5.24 -9.23 14.80
C LEU A 157 -3.84 -9.78 14.51
N VAL A 158 -3.07 -9.09 13.68
CA VAL A 158 -1.70 -9.51 13.33
C VAL A 158 -0.77 -9.39 14.53
N GLN A 159 -0.88 -8.33 15.33
CA GLN A 159 -0.12 -8.15 16.58
C GLN A 159 -0.43 -9.25 17.60
N GLY A 160 -1.72 -9.60 17.76
CA GLY A 160 -2.14 -10.71 18.61
C GLY A 160 -1.47 -12.03 18.20
N ALA A 161 -1.57 -12.37 16.91
CA ALA A 161 -0.94 -13.57 16.38
C ALA A 161 0.60 -13.58 16.51
N ARG A 162 1.23 -12.40 16.36
CA ARG A 162 2.68 -12.26 16.56
C ARG A 162 3.08 -12.53 18.01
N ARG A 163 2.32 -12.05 19.00
CA ARG A 163 2.54 -12.39 20.42
C ARG A 163 2.44 -13.89 20.70
N GLU A 164 1.67 -14.60 19.89
CA GLU A 164 1.52 -16.05 19.94
C GLU A 164 2.51 -16.82 19.04
N GLY A 165 3.54 -16.13 18.52
CA GLY A 165 4.66 -16.75 17.81
C GLY A 165 4.59 -16.69 16.28
N LEU A 166 3.54 -16.10 15.67
CA LEU A 166 3.50 -15.92 14.22
C LEU A 166 4.58 -14.90 13.80
N ARG A 167 5.45 -15.27 12.86
CA ARG A 167 6.39 -14.32 12.26
C ARG A 167 5.63 -13.35 11.36
N ALA A 168 5.52 -12.09 11.76
CA ALA A 168 4.80 -11.11 10.98
C ALA A 168 5.42 -9.71 11.07
N CYS A 169 5.14 -8.87 10.06
CA CYS A 169 5.45 -7.45 10.04
C CYS A 169 4.26 -6.69 9.47
N ILE A 170 3.90 -5.59 10.12
CA ILE A 170 2.88 -4.64 9.66
C ILE A 170 3.61 -3.50 8.96
N VAL A 171 3.20 -3.15 7.73
CA VAL A 171 3.77 -2.00 7.03
C VAL A 171 2.68 -0.96 6.80
N ARG A 172 2.85 0.22 7.41
CA ARG A 172 2.00 1.38 7.19
C ARG A 172 2.54 2.19 6.02
N LEU A 173 1.71 2.38 4.99
CA LEU A 173 2.05 3.16 3.80
C LEU A 173 1.47 4.57 3.90
N SER A 174 2.19 5.56 3.36
CA SER A 174 1.61 6.87 3.03
C SER A 174 0.79 6.80 1.72
N ASN A 175 0.50 7.95 1.10
CA ASN A 175 -0.26 7.94 -0.16
C ASN A 175 0.61 7.41 -1.30
N VAL A 176 0.31 6.18 -1.74
CA VAL A 176 1.04 5.56 -2.86
C VAL A 176 0.57 6.16 -4.17
N PHE A 177 1.51 6.55 -5.04
CA PHE A 177 1.25 7.12 -6.38
C PHE A 177 2.21 6.53 -7.42
N GLY A 178 2.06 6.90 -8.68
CA GLY A 178 3.02 6.59 -9.74
C GLY A 178 2.64 5.41 -10.65
N SER A 179 1.49 4.77 -10.41
CA SER A 179 1.00 3.70 -11.27
C SER A 179 -0.04 4.21 -12.26
N PRO A 180 0.02 3.83 -13.54
CA PRO A 180 -1.06 4.08 -14.50
C PRO A 180 -2.34 3.30 -14.17
N LEU A 181 -2.26 2.31 -13.27
CA LEU A 181 -3.40 1.54 -12.77
C LEU A 181 -4.05 2.16 -11.53
N ASP A 182 -3.57 3.31 -11.06
CA ASP A 182 -4.15 3.99 -9.90
C ASP A 182 -5.57 4.50 -10.24
N ARG A 183 -6.38 4.65 -9.21
CA ARG A 183 -7.78 5.06 -9.39
C ARG A 183 -7.87 6.52 -9.83
N PRO A 184 -8.67 6.82 -10.87
CA PRO A 184 -8.77 8.16 -11.45
C PRO A 184 -9.31 9.23 -10.49
N GLU A 185 -10.00 8.82 -9.41
CA GLU A 185 -10.58 9.72 -8.41
C GLU A 185 -9.58 10.16 -7.33
N ARG A 186 -8.39 9.54 -7.27
CA ARG A 186 -7.33 9.98 -6.35
C ARG A 186 -6.75 11.32 -6.79
N VAL A 187 -6.19 12.06 -5.85
CA VAL A 187 -5.75 13.45 -6.07
C VAL A 187 -4.73 13.58 -7.21
N ILE A 188 -3.67 12.77 -7.23
CA ILE A 188 -2.64 12.86 -8.27
C ILE A 188 -3.18 12.46 -9.64
N PRO A 189 -3.83 11.28 -9.84
CA PRO A 189 -4.46 10.94 -11.12
C PRO A 189 -5.47 11.99 -11.60
N THR A 190 -6.28 12.54 -10.69
CA THR A 190 -7.25 13.59 -11.02
C THR A 190 -6.54 14.85 -11.55
N PHE A 191 -5.54 15.36 -10.82
CA PHE A 191 -4.82 16.56 -11.22
C PHE A 191 -4.05 16.37 -12.52
N VAL A 192 -3.37 15.23 -12.69
CA VAL A 192 -2.64 14.93 -13.94
C VAL A 192 -3.60 14.90 -15.13
N ARG A 193 -4.74 14.19 -15.01
CA ARG A 193 -5.74 14.12 -16.09
C ARG A 193 -6.31 15.50 -16.44
N GLN A 194 -6.67 16.30 -15.42
CA GLN A 194 -7.19 17.65 -15.62
C GLN A 194 -6.15 18.55 -16.28
N ALA A 195 -4.90 18.50 -15.82
CA ALA A 195 -3.83 19.28 -16.41
C ALA A 195 -3.57 18.92 -17.88
N ILE A 196 -3.51 17.63 -18.22
CA ILE A 196 -3.35 17.17 -19.60
C ILE A 196 -4.51 17.65 -20.49
N ALA A 197 -5.74 17.64 -19.94
CA ALA A 197 -6.94 18.09 -20.65
C ALA A 197 -7.10 19.63 -20.70
N GLY A 198 -6.20 20.42 -20.10
CA GLY A 198 -6.34 21.88 -19.98
C GLY A 198 -7.52 22.33 -19.10
N GLN A 199 -8.06 21.43 -18.27
CA GLN A 199 -9.18 21.71 -17.38
C GLN A 199 -8.71 22.31 -16.06
N PRO A 200 -9.51 23.15 -15.38
CA PRO A 200 -9.17 23.69 -14.07
C PRO A 200 -8.93 22.58 -13.04
N LEU A 201 -7.91 22.74 -12.20
CA LEU A 201 -7.65 21.89 -11.04
C LEU A 201 -8.34 22.48 -9.81
N VAL A 202 -9.39 21.82 -9.32
CA VAL A 202 -10.08 22.23 -8.09
C VAL A 202 -9.38 21.58 -6.90
N VAL A 203 -8.76 22.40 -6.05
CA VAL A 203 -7.96 21.98 -4.90
C VAL A 203 -8.75 22.21 -3.59
N ARG A 204 -9.29 21.16 -3.03
CA ARG A 204 -9.99 21.20 -1.73
C ARG A 204 -8.99 21.21 -0.58
N GLY A 205 -9.02 22.28 0.22
CA GLY A 205 -8.07 22.45 1.31
C GLY A 205 -6.63 22.61 0.83
N PRO A 206 -6.27 23.66 0.08
CA PRO A 206 -4.96 23.80 -0.59
C PRO A 206 -3.78 23.81 0.37
N ARG A 207 -3.98 24.10 1.66
CA ARG A 207 -2.95 24.06 2.70
C ARG A 207 -2.79 22.69 3.33
N ARG A 208 -3.70 21.74 3.09
CA ARG A 208 -3.59 20.36 3.58
C ARG A 208 -2.40 19.69 2.93
N ALA A 209 -1.54 19.09 3.74
CA ALA A 209 -0.26 18.57 3.28
C ALA A 209 -0.16 17.07 3.55
N PHE A 210 0.26 16.31 2.54
CA PHE A 210 0.35 14.86 2.61
C PHE A 210 1.67 14.33 2.08
N ASP A 211 2.11 13.21 2.65
CA ASP A 211 3.24 12.43 2.17
C ASP A 211 2.79 11.53 1.01
N PHE A 212 3.56 11.56 -0.09
CA PHE A 212 3.32 10.75 -1.29
C PHE A 212 4.55 9.91 -1.61
N VAL A 213 4.41 8.59 -1.58
CA VAL A 213 5.49 7.63 -1.88
C VAL A 213 5.24 6.95 -3.22
N HIS A 214 6.30 6.79 -4.03
CA HIS A 214 6.18 6.17 -5.35
C HIS A 214 5.95 4.67 -5.25
N VAL A 215 5.12 4.10 -6.14
CA VAL A 215 4.75 2.68 -6.14
C VAL A 215 5.95 1.75 -6.29
N ASP A 216 6.98 2.14 -7.02
CA ASP A 216 8.21 1.35 -7.18
C ASP A 216 9.01 1.30 -5.88
N ASP A 217 9.10 2.44 -5.17
CA ASP A 217 9.75 2.50 -3.86
C ASP A 217 9.02 1.64 -2.82
N VAL A 218 7.68 1.70 -2.81
CA VAL A 218 6.85 0.83 -1.96
C VAL A 218 7.10 -0.63 -2.30
N SER A 219 7.07 -0.99 -3.59
CA SER A 219 7.27 -2.37 -4.03
C SER A 219 8.65 -2.88 -3.65
N ALA A 220 9.70 -2.04 -3.76
CA ALA A 220 11.05 -2.37 -3.32
C ALA A 220 11.13 -2.57 -1.80
N ALA A 221 10.50 -1.70 -1.00
CA ALA A 221 10.46 -1.84 0.46
C ALA A 221 9.76 -3.13 0.89
N LEU A 222 8.55 -3.37 0.39
CA LEU A 222 7.78 -4.58 0.71
C LEU A 222 8.50 -5.85 0.30
N ALA A 223 9.21 -5.83 -0.84
CA ALA A 223 10.01 -6.95 -1.30
C ALA A 223 11.22 -7.21 -0.37
N GLN A 224 11.85 -6.17 0.17
CA GLN A 224 12.91 -6.31 1.17
C GLN A 224 12.37 -6.84 2.50
N VAL A 225 11.18 -6.40 2.95
CA VAL A 225 10.53 -6.96 4.15
C VAL A 225 10.20 -8.44 3.94
N ALA A 226 9.64 -8.81 2.79
CA ALA A 226 9.34 -10.20 2.45
C ALA A 226 10.61 -11.07 2.44
N ASP A 227 11.71 -10.59 1.85
CA ASP A 227 13.00 -11.28 1.87
C ASP A 227 13.56 -11.45 3.28
N ALA A 228 13.46 -10.41 4.11
CA ALA A 228 13.91 -10.46 5.50
C ALA A 228 13.10 -11.49 6.32
N LEU A 229 11.77 -11.48 6.21
CA LEU A 229 10.89 -12.46 6.86
C LEU A 229 11.17 -13.88 6.36
N HIS A 230 11.36 -14.05 5.05
CA HIS A 230 11.66 -15.35 4.44
C HIS A 230 12.98 -15.95 4.96
N ARG A 231 14.03 -15.11 5.14
CA ARG A 231 15.31 -15.51 5.73
C ARG A 231 15.28 -15.68 7.25
N GLY A 232 14.11 -15.57 7.89
CA GLY A 232 14.00 -15.68 9.33
C GLY A 232 14.56 -14.49 10.11
N ARG A 233 14.83 -13.35 9.45
CA ARG A 233 15.25 -12.14 10.16
C ARG A 233 14.12 -11.62 11.03
N GLN A 234 14.48 -11.19 12.24
CA GLN A 234 13.51 -10.56 13.13
C GLN A 234 13.19 -9.16 12.61
N MET A 235 11.91 -8.94 12.28
CA MET A 235 11.40 -7.65 11.82
C MET A 235 10.70 -6.91 12.95
N PRO A 236 10.70 -5.55 12.95
CA PRO A 236 9.87 -4.79 13.86
C PRO A 236 8.40 -5.17 13.66
N GLU A 237 7.59 -4.92 14.68
CA GLU A 237 6.15 -5.19 14.61
C GLU A 237 5.48 -4.31 13.58
N ILE A 238 5.81 -3.02 13.59
CA ILE A 238 5.32 -2.01 12.65
C ILE A 238 6.52 -1.38 11.95
N LEU A 239 6.36 -1.06 10.67
CA LEU A 239 7.33 -0.34 9.85
C LEU A 239 6.60 0.69 8.98
N HIS A 240 7.12 1.92 8.91
CA HIS A 240 6.62 2.93 8.00
C HIS A 240 7.36 2.87 6.66
N VAL A 241 6.60 2.87 5.57
CA VAL A 241 7.12 3.04 4.20
C VAL A 241 6.46 4.27 3.61
N VAL A 242 7.15 5.38 3.75
CA VAL A 242 6.69 6.74 3.47
C VAL A 242 7.80 7.52 2.75
N SER A 243 7.48 8.63 2.09
CA SER A 243 8.52 9.42 1.42
C SER A 243 9.36 10.25 2.40
N GLY A 244 8.78 10.64 3.52
CA GLY A 244 9.40 11.58 4.47
C GLY A 244 9.29 13.04 4.02
N GLU A 245 8.50 13.32 2.97
CA GLU A 245 8.21 14.67 2.47
C GLU A 245 6.70 14.91 2.48
N SER A 246 6.29 16.04 3.05
CA SER A 246 4.88 16.44 3.07
C SER A 246 4.64 17.57 2.08
N TRP A 247 3.69 17.39 1.16
CA TRP A 247 3.37 18.32 0.09
C TRP A 247 1.99 18.95 0.29
N PRO A 248 1.89 20.28 0.43
CA PRO A 248 0.61 20.98 0.38
C PRO A 248 -0.12 20.70 -0.95
N LEU A 249 -1.43 20.45 -0.90
CA LEU A 249 -2.20 20.11 -2.11
C LEU A 249 -2.17 21.24 -3.15
N GLY A 250 -2.08 22.51 -2.72
CA GLY A 250 -1.91 23.64 -3.63
C GLY A 250 -0.58 23.61 -4.36
N GLU A 251 0.51 23.26 -3.67
CA GLU A 251 1.84 23.12 -4.26
C GLU A 251 1.91 21.89 -5.18
N LEU A 252 1.27 20.77 -4.78
CA LEU A 252 1.11 19.60 -5.63
C LEU A 252 0.41 19.97 -6.95
N ALA A 253 -0.70 20.70 -6.88
CA ALA A 253 -1.41 21.14 -8.09
C ALA A 253 -0.54 22.02 -8.98
N ALA A 254 0.17 22.99 -8.40
CA ALA A 254 1.10 23.86 -9.12
C ALA A 254 2.23 23.05 -9.80
N GLN A 255 2.78 22.05 -9.09
CA GLN A 255 3.80 21.16 -9.62
C GLN A 255 3.28 20.31 -10.79
N VAL A 256 2.04 19.81 -10.71
CA VAL A 256 1.41 19.06 -11.80
C VAL A 256 1.21 19.93 -13.04
N VAL A 257 0.66 21.15 -12.88
CA VAL A 257 0.46 22.11 -13.98
C VAL A 257 1.79 22.45 -14.65
N ALA A 258 2.83 22.73 -13.85
CA ALA A 258 4.18 23.03 -14.37
C ALA A 258 4.78 21.84 -15.12
N THR A 259 4.65 20.63 -14.57
CA THR A 259 5.18 19.39 -15.19
C THR A 259 4.47 19.08 -16.51
N ALA A 260 3.15 19.25 -16.56
CA ALA A 260 2.33 19.05 -17.75
C ALA A 260 2.48 20.21 -18.78
N ARG A 261 3.13 21.30 -18.43
CA ARG A 261 3.16 22.56 -19.22
C ARG A 261 1.75 23.00 -19.61
N SER A 262 0.81 22.87 -18.68
CA SER A 262 -0.61 23.05 -18.93
C SER A 262 -1.04 24.51 -18.73
N PRO A 263 -2.00 25.04 -19.52
CA PRO A 263 -2.63 26.33 -19.26
C PRO A 263 -3.69 26.27 -18.14
N SER A 264 -3.87 25.14 -17.47
CA SER A 264 -4.92 24.92 -16.47
C SER A 264 -4.84 25.91 -15.32
N ALA A 265 -5.97 26.50 -14.97
CA ALA A 265 -6.10 27.31 -13.77
C ALA A 265 -6.15 26.41 -12.52
N ILE A 266 -5.59 26.89 -11.43
CA ILE A 266 -5.72 26.24 -10.11
C ILE A 266 -6.78 27.00 -9.33
N VAL A 267 -7.86 26.32 -8.94
CA VAL A 267 -9.00 26.89 -8.22
C VAL A 267 -9.00 26.33 -6.80
N ALA A 268 -8.77 27.21 -5.83
CA ALA A 268 -8.83 26.83 -4.42
C ALA A 268 -10.29 26.68 -3.97
N ASP A 269 -10.62 25.51 -3.43
CA ASP A 269 -11.85 25.26 -2.70
C ASP A 269 -11.52 25.21 -1.21
N THR A 270 -11.98 26.24 -0.49
CA THR A 270 -11.72 26.41 0.95
C THR A 270 -12.90 25.91 1.82
N ALA A 271 -13.87 25.22 1.22
CA ALA A 271 -14.96 24.63 1.98
C ALA A 271 -14.41 23.72 3.08
N GLU A 272 -14.85 23.93 4.30
CA GLU A 272 -14.46 23.11 5.46
C GLU A 272 -15.03 21.70 5.31
N GLY A 273 -14.13 20.70 5.35
CA GLY A 273 -14.49 19.27 5.38
C GLY A 273 -13.93 18.63 6.65
N HIS A 274 -14.59 17.59 7.17
CA HIS A 274 -14.14 16.81 8.34
C HIS A 274 -12.96 15.86 8.03
N GLU A 275 -12.15 16.15 7.04
CA GLU A 275 -11.08 15.30 6.61
C GLU A 275 -9.77 15.60 7.35
N ILE A 276 -8.87 14.60 7.33
CA ILE A 276 -7.53 14.71 7.91
C ILE A 276 -6.79 15.92 7.31
N GLU A 277 -6.28 16.83 8.15
CA GLU A 277 -5.61 18.04 7.71
C GLU A 277 -4.24 17.80 7.08
N GLY A 278 -3.60 16.69 7.40
CA GLY A 278 -2.31 16.34 6.82
C GLY A 278 -1.69 15.08 7.38
N PHE A 279 -0.60 14.67 6.74
CA PHE A 279 0.23 13.59 7.19
C PHE A 279 1.69 13.82 6.76
N HIS A 280 2.61 13.64 7.69
CA HIS A 280 4.04 13.60 7.47
C HIS A 280 4.60 12.40 8.23
N GLY A 281 5.27 11.47 7.55
CA GLY A 281 5.84 10.26 8.14
C GLY A 281 7.36 10.25 8.16
N SER A 282 7.97 9.48 9.09
CA SER A 282 9.41 9.17 9.09
C SER A 282 9.64 7.77 8.54
N HIS A 283 10.64 7.62 7.68
CA HIS A 283 11.15 6.32 7.19
C HIS A 283 12.44 5.89 7.88
N ASP A 284 12.84 6.54 8.98
CA ASP A 284 14.14 6.30 9.65
C ASP A 284 14.30 4.85 10.12
N LEU A 285 13.24 4.22 10.61
CA LEU A 285 13.28 2.82 11.01
C LEU A 285 13.51 1.90 9.80
N ALA A 286 12.82 2.14 8.68
CA ALA A 286 13.03 1.39 7.43
C ALA A 286 14.47 1.55 6.92
N THR A 287 15.03 2.77 7.02
CA THR A 287 16.43 3.03 6.67
C THR A 287 17.38 2.22 7.53
N ARG A 288 17.18 2.20 8.86
CA ARG A 288 18.06 1.46 9.78
C ARG A 288 17.98 -0.06 9.59
N ILE A 289 16.77 -0.61 9.42
CA ILE A 289 16.56 -2.06 9.41
C ILE A 289 16.84 -2.67 8.04
N LEU A 290 16.43 -1.97 6.96
CA LEU A 290 16.50 -2.48 5.58
C LEU A 290 17.56 -1.79 4.73
N GLY A 291 18.08 -0.62 5.16
CA GLY A 291 18.84 0.29 4.29
C GLY A 291 17.96 0.92 3.21
N TRP A 292 16.64 0.86 3.37
CA TRP A 292 15.70 1.39 2.40
C TRP A 292 15.50 2.90 2.55
N ARG A 293 15.44 3.59 1.42
CA ARG A 293 15.04 5.00 1.30
C ARG A 293 14.26 5.18 0.01
N PRO A 294 13.30 6.12 -0.04
CA PRO A 294 12.64 6.47 -1.29
C PRO A 294 13.67 6.98 -2.30
N GLN A 295 13.55 6.54 -3.55
CA GLN A 295 14.47 6.90 -4.65
C GLN A 295 13.78 7.76 -5.68
N VAL A 296 12.45 7.68 -5.81
CA VAL A 296 11.67 8.42 -6.80
C VAL A 296 11.02 9.62 -6.13
N SER A 297 11.52 10.82 -6.44
CA SER A 297 10.89 12.05 -5.96
C SER A 297 9.50 12.24 -6.56
N LEU A 298 8.63 13.01 -5.86
CA LEU A 298 7.30 13.34 -6.38
C LEU A 298 7.37 13.91 -7.80
N VAL A 299 8.28 14.85 -8.05
CA VAL A 299 8.45 15.48 -9.36
C VAL A 299 8.85 14.48 -10.44
N ALA A 300 9.74 13.54 -10.13
CA ALA A 300 10.13 12.50 -11.08
C ALA A 300 8.95 11.58 -11.42
N GLY A 301 8.20 11.13 -10.42
CA GLY A 301 7.01 10.31 -10.62
C GLY A 301 5.91 11.04 -11.40
N LEU A 302 5.69 12.35 -11.13
CA LEU A 302 4.73 13.15 -11.91
C LEU A 302 5.12 13.27 -13.39
N ARG A 303 6.41 13.39 -13.70
CA ARG A 303 6.87 13.40 -15.11
C ARG A 303 6.49 12.12 -15.83
N HIS A 304 6.68 10.98 -15.21
CA HIS A 304 6.27 9.70 -15.80
C HIS A 304 4.76 9.65 -16.05
N LEU A 305 3.93 10.06 -15.08
CA LEU A 305 2.48 10.08 -15.23
C LEU A 305 1.96 11.06 -16.29
N VAL A 306 2.68 12.14 -16.57
CA VAL A 306 2.32 13.09 -17.62
C VAL A 306 2.72 12.57 -19.01
N THR A 307 3.84 11.83 -19.13
CA THR A 307 4.32 11.28 -20.42
C THR A 307 3.67 9.95 -20.78
N ASP A 308 3.30 9.14 -19.79
CA ASP A 308 2.54 7.89 -19.94
C ASP A 308 1.26 8.01 -19.09
N PRO A 309 0.26 8.73 -19.62
CA PRO A 309 -0.91 9.09 -18.83
C PRO A 309 -1.74 7.86 -18.47
N TYR A 310 -2.35 7.95 -17.30
CA TYR A 310 -3.27 7.01 -16.75
C TYR A 310 -4.23 6.41 -17.80
N GLN A 311 -4.14 5.11 -18.02
CA GLN A 311 -5.10 4.36 -18.79
C GLN A 311 -6.12 3.76 -17.82
N PRO A 312 -7.40 4.21 -17.86
CA PRO A 312 -8.42 3.58 -17.04
C PRO A 312 -8.46 2.09 -17.40
N PRO A 313 -8.56 1.18 -16.40
CA PRO A 313 -8.79 -0.21 -16.72
C PRO A 313 -10.01 -0.31 -17.61
N THR A 314 -9.86 -0.94 -18.76
CA THR A 314 -11.00 -1.28 -19.65
C THR A 314 -11.98 -2.06 -18.79
N VAL A 315 -13.14 -1.46 -18.53
CA VAL A 315 -14.24 -2.10 -17.81
C VAL A 315 -14.78 -3.22 -18.73
N GLN A 316 -14.16 -4.39 -18.65
CA GLN A 316 -14.81 -5.60 -19.15
C GLN A 316 -15.65 -6.16 -18.00
N GLY A 317 -16.96 -5.97 -18.13
CA GLY A 317 -17.98 -6.66 -17.33
C GLY A 317 -18.27 -6.01 -15.99
N GLN A 318 -19.30 -5.17 -15.98
CA GLN A 318 -20.19 -5.06 -14.83
C GLN A 318 -20.74 -6.46 -14.50
N LEU A 319 -20.55 -6.92 -13.28
CA LEU A 319 -21.63 -7.55 -12.48
C LEU A 319 -21.11 -7.71 -11.05
#